data_1c75111dfd0c97c065423bbb5eda0c99
#
_entry.id   1c75111dfd0c97c065423bbb5eda0c99
#
_cell.length_a   1.000
_cell.length_b   1.000
_cell.length_c   1.000
_cell.angle_alpha   90.00
_cell.angle_beta   90.00
_cell.angle_gamma   90.00
#
_symmetry.space_group_name_H-M   'P 1'
#
loop_
_entity.id
_entity.type
_entity.pdbx_description
1 polymer ?
#
loop_
_entity_poly.entity_id
_entity_poly.type
_entity_poly.pdbx_seq_one_letter_code
_entity_poly.pdbx_strand_id
1 'polypeptide(L)'
;TSDFLQSLSLFKNQSFERYHQRMQTIRSLAERVVHEPRLDWADWSFQWCAGLSALGEAIGTDIMSHEHQVHLDVARRLGFGYKPSGAGGGDAGFFLVPVSEPLDRIRPLLQAEGVHILGLDAEGHGIRVEKLERPSSEG
;
A
#
# COMPACT_ATOMS: atom_id res chain seq x y z
N THR A 1 -14.85 1.03 2.71
CA THR A 1 -14.58 -0.05 1.71
C THR A 1 -15.78 -0.24 0.79
N SER A 2 -17.01 -0.26 1.33
CA SER A 2 -18.25 -0.41 0.52
C SER A 2 -18.42 0.72 -0.48
N ASP A 3 -18.25 1.97 -0.05
CA ASP A 3 -18.39 3.16 -0.89
C ASP A 3 -17.33 3.22 -2.00
N PHE A 4 -16.09 2.79 -1.69
CA PHE A 4 -15.03 2.66 -2.67
C PHE A 4 -15.39 1.66 -3.78
N LEU A 5 -15.85 0.46 -3.41
CA LEU A 5 -16.22 -0.57 -4.38
C LEU A 5 -17.42 -0.15 -5.23
N GLN A 6 -18.37 0.57 -4.64
CA GLN A 6 -19.52 1.10 -5.37
C GLN A 6 -19.09 2.16 -6.38
N SER A 7 -18.26 3.13 -5.99
CA SER A 7 -17.71 4.17 -6.86
C SER A 7 -16.89 3.56 -8.00
N LEU A 8 -16.08 2.55 -7.72
CA LEU A 8 -15.30 1.82 -8.72
C LEU A 8 -16.19 1.10 -9.73
N SER A 9 -17.25 0.45 -9.27
CA SER A 9 -18.23 -0.24 -10.14
C SER A 9 -18.98 0.73 -11.04
N LEU A 10 -19.41 1.88 -10.51
CA LEU A 10 -20.03 2.93 -11.28
C LEU A 10 -19.10 3.48 -12.37
N PHE A 11 -17.85 3.76 -12.03
CA PHE A 11 -16.85 4.22 -12.98
C PHE A 11 -16.60 3.21 -14.09
N LYS A 12 -16.49 1.92 -13.77
CA LYS A 12 -16.35 0.84 -14.75
C LYS A 12 -17.52 0.79 -15.71
N ASN A 13 -18.75 0.97 -15.22
CA ASN A 13 -19.95 0.92 -16.04
C ASN A 13 -20.11 2.18 -16.93
N GLN A 14 -19.69 3.34 -16.44
CA GLN A 14 -19.82 4.62 -17.15
C GLN A 14 -18.72 4.85 -18.19
N SER A 15 -17.52 4.35 -17.94
CA SER A 15 -16.34 4.57 -18.79
C SER A 15 -15.36 3.41 -18.70
N PHE A 16 -15.72 2.29 -19.32
CA PHE A 16 -14.93 1.06 -19.28
C PHE A 16 -13.49 1.25 -19.76
N GLU A 17 -13.28 2.03 -20.84
CA GLU A 17 -11.94 2.25 -21.37
C GLU A 17 -11.03 3.01 -20.39
N ARG A 18 -11.54 4.10 -19.79
CA ARG A 18 -10.81 4.86 -18.78
C ARG A 18 -10.56 4.03 -17.52
N TYR A 19 -11.54 3.23 -17.09
CA TYR A 19 -11.37 2.28 -16.02
C TYR A 19 -10.25 1.29 -16.33
N HIS A 20 -10.29 0.70 -17.52
CA HIS A 20 -9.28 -0.25 -17.96
C HIS A 20 -7.87 0.36 -17.95
N GLN A 21 -7.70 1.56 -18.49
CA GLN A 21 -6.41 2.27 -18.47
C GLN A 21 -5.89 2.51 -17.06
N ARG A 22 -6.73 2.96 -16.12
CA ARG A 22 -6.33 3.18 -14.73
C ARG A 22 -5.91 1.88 -14.03
N MET A 23 -6.68 0.84 -14.22
CA MET A 23 -6.38 -0.47 -13.64
C MET A 23 -5.15 -1.10 -14.27
N GLN A 24 -4.92 -0.92 -15.56
CA GLN A 24 -3.72 -1.40 -16.25
C GLN A 24 -2.45 -0.76 -15.71
N THR A 25 -2.47 0.54 -15.41
CA THR A 25 -1.35 1.23 -14.78
C THR A 25 -0.99 0.60 -13.43
N ILE A 26 -1.97 0.41 -12.55
CA ILE A 26 -1.77 -0.20 -11.23
C ILE A 26 -1.31 -1.65 -11.35
N ARG A 27 -1.90 -2.41 -12.27
CA ARG A 27 -1.52 -3.80 -12.54
C ARG A 27 -0.07 -3.91 -12.99
N SER A 28 0.36 -3.08 -13.94
CA SER A 28 1.74 -3.09 -14.43
C SER A 28 2.74 -2.80 -13.31
N LEU A 29 2.41 -1.88 -12.39
CA LEU A 29 3.23 -1.61 -11.22
C LEU A 29 3.29 -2.81 -10.26
N ALA A 30 2.18 -3.50 -10.05
CA ALA A 30 2.15 -4.72 -9.22
C ALA A 30 2.98 -5.85 -9.84
N GLU A 31 2.92 -6.02 -11.17
CA GLU A 31 3.71 -7.02 -11.90
C GLU A 31 5.23 -6.75 -11.79
N ARG A 32 5.65 -5.50 -11.75
CA ARG A 32 7.06 -5.13 -11.55
C ARG A 32 7.62 -5.66 -10.23
N VAL A 33 6.84 -5.66 -9.15
CA VAL A 33 7.27 -6.20 -7.85
C VAL A 33 7.64 -7.68 -7.94
N VAL A 34 6.94 -8.43 -8.78
CA VAL A 34 7.16 -9.87 -8.93
C VAL A 34 8.33 -10.18 -9.89
N HIS A 35 8.53 -9.36 -10.92
CA HIS A 35 9.42 -9.68 -12.02
C HIS A 35 10.73 -8.90 -12.05
N GLU A 36 10.84 -7.77 -11.34
CA GLU A 36 12.05 -6.96 -11.30
C GLU A 36 12.89 -7.30 -10.06
N PRO A 37 14.04 -7.98 -10.19
CA PRO A 37 14.86 -8.39 -9.03
C PRO A 37 15.57 -7.22 -8.35
N ARG A 38 15.66 -6.06 -9.01
CA ARG A 38 16.31 -4.84 -8.50
C ARG A 38 15.38 -3.64 -8.68
N LEU A 39 14.22 -3.71 -8.03
CA LEU A 39 13.24 -2.64 -8.06
C LEU A 39 13.75 -1.45 -7.24
N ASP A 40 13.72 -0.25 -7.83
CA ASP A 40 13.81 0.99 -7.06
C ASP A 40 12.49 1.20 -6.31
N TRP A 41 12.49 0.83 -5.04
CA TRP A 41 11.29 0.86 -4.20
C TRP A 41 10.76 2.26 -3.95
N ALA A 42 11.64 3.28 -3.89
CA ALA A 42 11.22 4.67 -3.72
C ALA A 42 10.48 5.15 -4.98
N ASP A 43 11.11 5.02 -6.13
CA ASP A 43 10.51 5.41 -7.42
C ASP A 43 9.21 4.63 -7.69
N TRP A 44 9.24 3.31 -7.48
CA TRP A 44 8.05 2.47 -7.63
C TRP A 44 6.88 2.94 -6.74
N SER A 45 7.16 3.24 -5.48
CA SER A 45 6.13 3.69 -4.55
C SER A 45 5.52 5.03 -4.94
N PHE A 46 6.31 5.93 -5.49
CA PHE A 46 5.82 7.22 -6.00
C PHE A 46 4.91 7.05 -7.21
N GLN A 47 5.27 6.15 -8.13
CA GLN A 47 4.41 5.79 -9.27
C GLN A 47 3.13 5.11 -8.80
N TRP A 48 3.20 4.23 -7.80
CA TRP A 48 2.05 3.59 -7.19
C TRP A 48 1.08 4.60 -6.59
N CYS A 49 1.57 5.53 -5.77
CA CYS A 49 0.76 6.60 -5.18
C CYS A 49 0.14 7.51 -6.24
N ALA A 50 0.87 7.83 -7.31
CA ALA A 50 0.34 8.61 -8.43
C ALA A 50 -0.79 7.86 -9.16
N GLY A 51 -0.66 6.54 -9.35
CA GLY A 51 -1.70 5.69 -9.92
C GLY A 51 -2.96 5.65 -9.05
N LEU A 52 -2.80 5.53 -7.74
CA LEU A 52 -3.92 5.58 -6.79
C LEU A 52 -4.61 6.97 -6.76
N SER A 53 -3.85 8.05 -6.79
CA SER A 53 -4.38 9.42 -6.90
C SER A 53 -5.24 9.59 -8.15
N ALA A 54 -4.70 9.17 -9.30
CA ALA A 54 -5.40 9.27 -10.57
C ALA A 54 -6.67 8.40 -10.62
N LEU A 55 -6.66 7.23 -9.97
CA LEU A 55 -7.86 6.41 -9.80
C LEU A 55 -8.87 7.11 -8.90
N GLY A 56 -8.43 7.65 -7.75
CA GLY A 56 -9.27 8.38 -6.82
C GLY A 56 -9.98 9.56 -7.46
N GLU A 57 -9.26 10.38 -8.23
CA GLU A 57 -9.84 11.48 -9.00
C GLU A 57 -10.91 11.00 -10.00
N ALA A 58 -10.64 9.89 -10.69
CA ALA A 58 -11.56 9.35 -11.69
C ALA A 58 -12.86 8.80 -11.09
N ILE A 59 -12.82 8.27 -9.86
CA ILE A 59 -13.99 7.69 -9.18
C ILE A 59 -14.62 8.63 -8.14
N GLY A 60 -14.04 9.82 -7.93
CA GLY A 60 -14.52 10.77 -6.93
C GLY A 60 -14.33 10.30 -5.48
N THR A 61 -13.27 9.53 -5.21
CA THR A 61 -12.96 8.99 -3.88
C THR A 61 -11.55 9.40 -3.47
N ASP A 62 -11.39 9.89 -2.25
CA ASP A 62 -10.09 10.29 -1.72
C ASP A 62 -9.28 9.07 -1.27
N ILE A 63 -8.63 8.39 -2.23
CA ILE A 63 -7.78 7.22 -1.97
C ILE A 63 -6.47 7.66 -1.30
N MET A 64 -5.86 8.73 -1.84
CA MET A 64 -4.66 9.35 -1.27
C MET A 64 -5.10 10.52 -0.37
N SER A 65 -5.54 10.20 0.85
CA SER A 65 -5.97 11.17 1.85
C SER A 65 -4.89 12.23 2.13
N HIS A 66 -5.28 13.31 2.80
CA HIS A 66 -4.33 14.34 3.22
C HIS A 66 -3.15 13.75 4.02
N GLU A 67 -3.43 12.84 4.93
CA GLU A 67 -2.40 12.16 5.75
C GLU A 67 -1.44 11.34 4.87
N HIS A 68 -1.96 10.64 3.88
CA HIS A 68 -1.12 9.91 2.92
C HIS A 68 -0.24 10.85 2.09
N GLN A 69 -0.75 12.02 1.69
CA GLN A 69 0.04 13.02 0.97
C GLN A 69 1.17 13.58 1.85
N VAL A 70 0.88 13.90 3.11
CA VAL A 70 1.90 14.34 4.08
C VAL A 70 3.00 13.30 4.24
N HIS A 71 2.63 12.03 4.45
CA HIS A 71 3.62 10.95 4.59
C HIS A 71 4.43 10.71 3.31
N LEU A 72 3.80 10.84 2.14
CA LEU A 72 4.49 10.74 0.86
C LEU A 72 5.53 11.86 0.69
N ASP A 73 5.21 13.08 1.11
CA ASP A 73 6.13 14.21 1.07
C ASP A 73 7.29 14.05 2.06
N VAL A 74 7.03 13.50 3.25
CA VAL A 74 8.07 13.11 4.21
C VAL A 74 9.00 12.07 3.59
N ALA A 75 8.47 11.03 2.98
CA ALA A 75 9.25 10.00 2.31
C ALA A 75 10.16 10.58 1.22
N ARG A 76 9.63 11.47 0.37
CA ARG A 76 10.41 12.15 -0.68
C ARG A 76 11.58 12.97 -0.11
N ARG A 77 11.31 13.74 0.95
CA ARG A 77 12.38 14.55 1.58
C ARG A 77 13.49 13.70 2.19
N LEU A 78 13.15 12.54 2.74
CA LEU A 78 14.09 11.64 3.39
C LEU A 78 14.75 10.64 2.41
N GLY A 79 14.34 10.62 1.15
CA GLY A 79 14.84 9.65 0.16
C GLY A 79 14.30 8.23 0.35
N PHE A 80 13.12 8.08 0.96
CA PHE A 80 12.43 6.81 1.18
C PHE A 80 11.27 6.65 0.22
N GLY A 81 10.73 5.43 0.11
CA GLY A 81 9.44 5.20 -0.51
C GLY A 81 8.30 5.28 0.50
N TYR A 82 7.08 5.40 0.00
CA TYR A 82 5.86 5.36 0.79
C TYR A 82 4.71 4.73 0.02
N LYS A 83 3.90 3.95 0.70
CA LYS A 83 2.69 3.37 0.10
C LYS A 83 1.58 3.27 1.17
N PRO A 84 0.33 3.65 0.83
CA PRO A 84 -0.82 3.38 1.70
C PRO A 84 -1.00 1.89 1.96
N SER A 85 -1.53 1.55 3.13
CA SER A 85 -1.98 0.20 3.44
C SER A 85 -3.29 -0.11 2.72
N GLY A 86 -3.42 -1.33 2.19
CA GLY A 86 -4.65 -1.78 1.53
C GLY A 86 -5.03 -0.94 0.31
N ALA A 87 -6.32 -0.60 0.22
CA ALA A 87 -6.92 0.15 -0.89
C ALA A 87 -6.73 1.67 -0.82
N GLY A 88 -6.01 2.19 0.16
CA GLY A 88 -5.96 3.62 0.47
C GLY A 88 -7.17 4.12 1.27
N GLY A 89 -7.26 5.42 1.49
CA GLY A 89 -8.33 6.03 2.27
C GLY A 89 -8.34 5.69 3.76
N GLY A 90 -7.39 4.88 4.21
CA GLY A 90 -7.19 4.52 5.61
C GLY A 90 -6.09 5.38 6.26
N ASP A 91 -5.86 5.13 7.55
CA ASP A 91 -4.95 5.94 8.36
C ASP A 91 -3.52 5.37 8.42
N ALA A 92 -3.28 4.19 7.86
CA ALA A 92 -2.00 3.50 7.93
C ALA A 92 -1.31 3.38 6.56
N GLY A 93 0.02 3.41 6.58
CA GLY A 93 0.84 3.20 5.40
C GLY A 93 2.20 2.60 5.76
N PHE A 94 3.01 2.36 4.75
CA PHE A 94 4.34 1.78 4.87
C PHE A 94 5.38 2.74 4.32
N PHE A 95 6.39 3.06 5.12
CA PHE A 95 7.63 3.63 4.62
C PHE A 95 8.54 2.51 4.14
N LEU A 96 9.06 2.64 2.93
CA LEU A 96 9.98 1.70 2.31
C LEU A 96 11.39 2.28 2.43
N VAL A 97 12.21 1.67 3.25
CA VAL A 97 13.55 2.14 3.57
C VAL A 97 14.59 1.12 3.11
N PRO A 98 15.80 1.54 2.69
CA PRO A 98 16.85 0.60 2.35
C PRO A 98 17.21 -0.32 3.51
N VAL A 99 17.43 -1.60 3.24
CA VAL A 99 17.83 -2.61 4.25
C VAL A 99 19.13 -2.22 4.97
N SER A 100 19.99 -1.46 4.29
CA SER A 100 21.25 -0.95 4.85
C SER A 100 21.07 0.10 5.94
N GLU A 101 19.89 0.71 6.03
CA GLU A 101 19.62 1.77 7.01
C GLU A 101 19.14 1.15 8.34
N PRO A 102 19.83 1.45 9.46
CA PRO A 102 19.42 0.92 10.75
C PRO A 102 18.12 1.55 11.23
N LEU A 103 17.18 0.73 11.69
CA LEU A 103 15.86 1.19 12.16
C LEU A 103 15.96 2.19 13.32
N ASP A 104 16.96 2.05 14.18
CA ASP A 104 17.20 2.96 15.32
C ASP A 104 17.52 4.39 14.86
N ARG A 105 18.05 4.55 13.64
CA ARG A 105 18.28 5.85 13.03
C ARG A 105 17.03 6.39 12.34
N ILE A 106 16.27 5.52 11.70
CA ILE A 106 15.10 5.90 10.90
C ILE A 106 13.92 6.31 11.77
N ARG A 107 13.65 5.56 12.85
CA ARG A 107 12.54 5.85 13.76
C ARG A 107 12.53 7.31 14.26
N PRO A 108 13.63 7.85 14.82
CA PRO A 108 13.66 9.25 15.26
C PRO A 108 13.44 10.26 14.13
N LEU A 109 13.96 9.97 12.93
CA LEU A 109 13.76 10.85 11.76
C LEU A 109 12.27 10.94 11.38
N LEU A 110 11.57 9.82 11.29
CA LEU A 110 10.15 9.80 10.98
C LEU A 110 9.31 10.42 12.10
N GLN A 111 9.65 10.16 13.36
CA GLN A 111 8.96 10.75 14.51
C GLN A 111 9.13 12.28 14.57
N ALA A 112 10.30 12.79 14.21
CA ALA A 112 10.55 14.24 14.11
C ALA A 112 9.68 14.93 13.04
N GLU A 113 9.26 14.17 12.02
CA GLU A 113 8.32 14.63 10.98
C GLU A 113 6.83 14.42 11.36
N GLY A 114 6.56 14.00 12.60
CA GLY A 114 5.20 13.79 13.10
C GLY A 114 4.59 12.43 12.72
N VAL A 115 5.38 11.49 12.20
CA VAL A 115 4.90 10.15 11.85
C VAL A 115 4.73 9.31 13.12
N HIS A 116 3.55 8.73 13.32
CA HIS A 116 3.31 7.76 14.36
C HIS A 116 3.65 6.35 13.87
N ILE A 117 4.64 5.72 14.50
CA ILE A 117 5.13 4.41 14.07
C ILE A 117 4.41 3.31 14.86
N LEU A 118 3.75 2.39 14.15
CA LEU A 118 3.14 1.20 14.73
C LEU A 118 4.21 0.14 15.00
N GLY A 119 4.19 -0.45 16.19
CA GLY A 119 5.09 -1.53 16.58
C GLY A 119 4.58 -2.88 16.09
N LEU A 120 4.68 -3.13 14.79
CA LEU A 120 4.29 -4.39 14.17
C LEU A 120 5.52 -5.10 13.63
N ASP A 121 5.61 -6.41 13.89
CA ASP A 121 6.63 -7.28 13.33
C ASP A 121 6.02 -8.18 12.25
N ALA A 122 6.81 -8.48 11.22
CA ALA A 122 6.41 -9.43 10.20
C ALA A 122 6.44 -10.85 10.76
N GLU A 123 5.38 -11.64 10.50
CA GLU A 123 5.37 -13.07 10.85
C GLU A 123 6.42 -13.83 10.05
N GLY A 124 7.37 -14.47 10.75
CA GLY A 124 8.51 -15.13 10.13
C GLY A 124 8.19 -16.45 9.43
N HIS A 125 7.03 -17.03 9.70
CA HIS A 125 6.65 -18.35 9.19
C HIS A 125 5.58 -18.31 8.07
N GLY A 126 4.97 -17.16 7.80
CA GLY A 126 3.91 -17.03 6.82
C GLY A 126 2.63 -17.82 7.19
N ILE A 127 1.97 -18.36 6.19
CA ILE A 127 0.72 -19.12 6.37
C ILE A 127 1.03 -20.51 6.95
N ARG A 128 0.32 -20.87 8.02
CA ARG A 128 0.37 -22.19 8.63
C ARG A 128 -0.96 -22.92 8.45
N VAL A 129 -0.89 -24.20 8.16
CA VAL A 129 -2.06 -25.08 8.12
C VAL A 129 -1.94 -26.08 9.26
N GLU A 130 -2.81 -26.00 10.24
CA GLU A 130 -2.90 -26.95 11.35
C GLU A 130 -4.03 -27.93 11.10
N LYS A 131 -3.74 -29.26 11.23
CA LYS A 131 -4.79 -30.27 11.27
C LYS A 131 -5.47 -30.22 12.62
N LEU A 132 -6.74 -29.87 12.62
CA LEU A 132 -7.60 -30.08 13.80
C LEU A 132 -7.83 -31.58 13.95
N GLU A 133 -7.23 -32.19 14.96
CA GLU A 133 -7.60 -33.54 15.37
C GLU A 133 -9.03 -33.50 15.85
N ARG A 134 -9.89 -34.27 15.19
CA ARG A 134 -11.26 -34.47 15.70
C ARG A 134 -11.14 -35.17 17.04
N PRO A 135 -11.80 -34.71 18.11
CA PRO A 135 -11.86 -35.46 19.32
C PRO A 135 -12.45 -36.84 18.98
N SER A 136 -11.73 -37.91 19.36
CA SER A 136 -12.21 -39.26 19.23
C SER A 136 -13.54 -39.35 19.94
N SER A 137 -14.60 -39.63 19.19
CA SER A 137 -15.90 -39.99 19.76
C SER A 137 -15.70 -41.33 20.45
N GLU A 138 -15.41 -41.28 21.76
CA GLU A 138 -15.61 -42.43 22.61
C GLU A 138 -17.12 -42.71 22.62
N GLY A 139 -17.45 -43.79 21.96
CA GLY A 139 -18.79 -44.36 21.98
C GLY A 139 -19.18 -44.96 23.34
#